data_6c62c4c6f999ac0753eded828f5a5ad5
#
_entry.id   6c62c4c6f999ac0753eded828f5a5ad5
#
_cell.length_a   1.000
_cell.length_b   1.000
_cell.length_c   1.000
_cell.angle_alpha   90.00
_cell.angle_beta   90.00
_cell.angle_gamma   90.00
#
_symmetry.space_group_name_H-M   'P 1'
#
loop_
_entity.id
_entity.type
_entity.pdbx_description
1 polymer ?
#
loop_
_entity_poly.entity_id
_entity_poly.type
_entity_poly.pdbx_seq_one_letter_code
_entity_poly.pdbx_strand_id
1 'polypeptide(L)'
;MVQNNKIVNSWNEWDPLKHVIVGRADGTCIPAPEPALDAKVPEDSDMRGTYGPRTKDTVDKANELLNNFSNLLEKRGIKVDRPTPLDFNQPTSTPDWKAETMFGCMPPRDVLLTVGNEILEATMSYRCRWFEYLCYRPVSYTHLRAHETCHN
;
A
#
# COMPACT_ATOMS: atom_id res chain seq x y z
N MET A 1 -23.18 21.02 19.36
CA MET A 1 -22.67 20.83 17.99
C MET A 1 -21.60 19.75 18.05
N VAL A 2 -21.88 18.55 17.60
CA VAL A 2 -20.88 17.48 17.48
C VAL A 2 -19.95 17.90 16.37
N GLN A 3 -18.70 18.24 16.67
CA GLN A 3 -17.66 18.41 15.67
C GLN A 3 -17.48 17.05 15.01
N ASN A 4 -17.97 16.93 13.79
CA ASN A 4 -17.75 15.77 12.93
C ASN A 4 -16.28 15.82 12.52
N ASN A 5 -15.42 15.20 13.31
CA ASN A 5 -13.97 15.20 13.08
C ASN A 5 -13.68 14.23 11.90
N LYS A 6 -13.87 14.73 10.68
CA LYS A 6 -13.51 13.98 9.48
C LYS A 6 -11.99 13.80 9.49
N ILE A 7 -11.52 12.55 9.59
CA ILE A 7 -10.10 12.21 9.63
C ILE A 7 -9.45 12.47 8.27
N VAL A 8 -10.15 12.09 7.19
CA VAL A 8 -9.72 12.34 5.82
C VAL A 8 -10.14 13.75 5.43
N ASN A 9 -9.16 14.60 5.14
CA ASN A 9 -9.38 16.01 4.78
C ASN A 9 -8.18 16.54 3.99
N SER A 10 -8.10 16.19 2.71
CA SER A 10 -6.99 16.56 1.83
C SER A 10 -7.52 17.24 0.56
N TRP A 11 -7.41 18.56 0.52
CA TRP A 11 -7.93 19.41 -0.57
C TRP A 11 -6.83 19.91 -1.50
N ASN A 12 -5.57 19.80 -1.08
CA ASN A 12 -4.40 20.23 -1.82
C ASN A 12 -3.13 19.54 -1.28
N GLU A 13 -1.99 19.77 -1.92
CA GLU A 13 -0.71 19.12 -1.58
C GLU A 13 0.22 19.99 -0.71
N TRP A 14 -0.18 21.21 -0.33
CA TRP A 14 0.67 22.17 0.39
C TRP A 14 0.18 22.51 1.80
N ASP A 15 -1.00 22.09 2.20
CA ASP A 15 -1.46 22.26 3.57
C ASP A 15 -0.63 21.38 4.55
N PRO A 16 -0.49 21.82 5.81
CA PRO A 16 0.26 21.06 6.80
C PRO A 16 -0.26 19.63 6.95
N LEU A 17 0.63 18.66 6.72
CA LEU A 17 0.33 17.23 6.88
C LEU A 17 0.04 16.93 8.36
N LYS A 18 -1.08 16.27 8.65
CA LYS A 18 -1.49 15.87 10.02
C LYS A 18 -1.54 14.37 10.22
N HIS A 19 -1.84 13.63 9.16
CA HIS A 19 -2.02 12.19 9.20
C HIS A 19 -1.63 11.57 7.85
N VAL A 20 -0.91 10.45 7.87
CA VAL A 20 -0.41 9.80 6.66
C VAL A 20 -0.33 8.29 6.83
N ILE A 21 -0.44 7.56 5.74
CA ILE A 21 -0.16 6.13 5.69
C ILE A 21 1.24 5.93 5.10
N VAL A 22 2.12 5.28 5.85
CA VAL A 22 3.45 4.87 5.39
C VAL A 22 3.45 3.36 5.16
N GLY A 23 3.86 2.92 3.99
CA GLY A 23 3.87 1.52 3.61
C GLY A 23 4.83 0.65 4.42
N ARG A 24 4.79 -0.67 4.16
CA ARG A 24 5.65 -1.70 4.76
C ARG A 24 6.25 -2.59 3.69
N ALA A 25 7.44 -3.10 3.96
CA ALA A 25 8.14 -4.03 3.06
C ALA A 25 7.91 -5.51 3.43
N ASP A 26 7.22 -5.78 4.53
CA ASP A 26 6.99 -7.15 5.00
C ASP A 26 6.32 -8.00 3.92
N GLY A 27 6.86 -9.18 3.71
CA GLY A 27 6.33 -10.15 2.76
C GLY A 27 6.49 -9.79 1.28
N THR A 28 7.14 -8.66 0.94
CA THR A 28 7.31 -8.22 -0.46
C THR A 28 7.95 -9.31 -1.31
N CYS A 29 7.36 -9.56 -2.48
CA CYS A 29 7.84 -10.51 -3.47
C CYS A 29 8.46 -9.82 -4.69
N ILE A 30 9.32 -10.54 -5.39
CA ILE A 30 9.61 -10.30 -6.80
C ILE A 30 8.40 -10.85 -7.55
N PRO A 31 7.71 -10.06 -8.38
CA PRO A 31 6.51 -10.54 -9.05
C PRO A 31 6.84 -11.58 -10.13
N ALA A 32 5.92 -12.53 -10.30
CA ALA A 32 6.02 -13.50 -11.39
C ALA A 32 5.96 -12.80 -12.75
N PRO A 33 6.59 -13.38 -13.77
CA PRO A 33 6.57 -12.84 -15.13
C PRO A 33 5.15 -12.61 -15.63
N GLU A 34 4.93 -11.44 -16.21
CA GLU A 34 3.71 -11.08 -16.93
C GLU A 34 4.03 -10.08 -18.03
N PRO A 35 3.24 -9.98 -19.12
CA PRO A 35 3.57 -9.17 -20.28
C PRO A 35 3.94 -7.72 -19.97
N ALA A 36 3.27 -7.11 -19.00
CA ALA A 36 3.52 -5.71 -18.63
C ALA A 36 4.82 -5.52 -17.84
N LEU A 37 5.26 -6.51 -17.08
CA LEU A 37 6.54 -6.51 -16.38
C LEU A 37 7.67 -6.87 -17.33
N ASP A 38 7.49 -7.91 -18.16
CA ASP A 38 8.49 -8.38 -19.10
C ASP A 38 8.89 -7.29 -20.09
N ALA A 39 7.95 -6.44 -20.49
CA ALA A 39 8.24 -5.28 -21.33
C ALA A 39 9.19 -4.25 -20.68
N LYS A 40 9.41 -4.30 -19.36
CA LYS A 40 10.29 -3.39 -18.63
C LYS A 40 11.58 -4.02 -18.13
N VAL A 41 11.65 -5.34 -18.12
CA VAL A 41 12.86 -6.08 -17.71
C VAL A 41 13.67 -6.40 -18.96
N PRO A 42 14.93 -5.94 -19.05
CA PRO A 42 15.79 -6.28 -20.19
C PRO A 42 15.87 -7.78 -20.44
N GLU A 43 15.97 -8.18 -21.70
CA GLU A 43 15.99 -9.60 -22.08
C GLU A 43 17.20 -10.35 -21.54
N ASP A 44 18.31 -9.65 -21.37
CA ASP A 44 19.58 -10.14 -20.81
C ASP A 44 19.71 -10.01 -19.29
N SER A 45 18.64 -9.60 -18.60
CA SER A 45 18.66 -9.43 -17.15
C SER A 45 18.57 -10.77 -16.42
N ASP A 46 19.46 -11.00 -15.45
CA ASP A 46 19.44 -12.16 -14.55
C ASP A 46 18.15 -12.22 -13.71
N MET A 47 17.43 -11.09 -13.60
CA MET A 47 16.15 -11.00 -12.90
C MET A 47 14.99 -11.57 -13.70
N ARG A 48 15.15 -11.77 -15.00
CA ARG A 48 14.08 -12.22 -15.89
C ARG A 48 13.67 -13.66 -15.57
N GLY A 49 12.38 -13.86 -15.29
CA GLY A 49 11.82 -15.16 -14.94
C GLY A 49 12.01 -15.57 -13.48
N THR A 50 12.77 -14.81 -12.66
CA THR A 50 12.85 -15.04 -11.21
C THR A 50 11.65 -14.41 -10.53
N TYR A 51 11.06 -15.10 -9.54
CA TYR A 51 9.96 -14.55 -8.74
C TYR A 51 9.89 -15.24 -7.38
N GLY A 52 9.11 -14.67 -6.47
CA GLY A 52 8.91 -15.17 -5.11
C GLY A 52 9.38 -14.19 -4.03
N PRO A 53 9.45 -14.62 -2.77
CA PRO A 53 9.79 -13.75 -1.65
C PRO A 53 11.16 -13.09 -1.82
N ARG A 54 11.25 -11.80 -1.51
CA ARG A 54 12.52 -11.11 -1.40
C ARG A 54 13.29 -11.60 -0.19
N THR A 55 14.61 -11.47 -0.24
CA THR A 55 15.48 -11.89 0.87
C THR A 55 15.14 -11.10 2.14
N LYS A 56 15.28 -11.76 3.28
CA LYS A 56 15.02 -11.14 4.59
C LYS A 56 15.86 -9.86 4.78
N ASP A 57 17.12 -9.87 4.41
CA ASP A 57 18.01 -8.72 4.50
C ASP A 57 17.50 -7.51 3.70
N THR A 58 16.98 -7.74 2.49
CA THR A 58 16.38 -6.68 1.66
C THR A 58 15.13 -6.10 2.31
N VAL A 59 14.26 -6.96 2.84
CA VAL A 59 13.03 -6.55 3.52
C VAL A 59 13.33 -5.79 4.81
N ASP A 60 14.27 -6.27 5.61
CA ASP A 60 14.67 -5.65 6.88
C ASP A 60 15.24 -4.24 6.64
N LYS A 61 16.15 -4.08 5.66
CA LYS A 61 16.70 -2.76 5.29
C LYS A 61 15.63 -1.79 4.81
N ALA A 62 14.70 -2.27 3.99
CA ALA A 62 13.59 -1.43 3.52
C ALA A 62 12.67 -1.02 4.69
N ASN A 63 12.35 -1.93 5.60
CA ASN A 63 11.55 -1.63 6.78
C ASN A 63 12.28 -0.69 7.75
N GLU A 64 13.58 -0.80 7.90
CA GLU A 64 14.38 0.14 8.70
C GLU A 64 14.23 1.56 8.16
N LEU A 65 14.38 1.77 6.84
CA LEU A 65 14.21 3.09 6.21
C LEU A 65 12.78 3.62 6.35
N LEU A 66 11.77 2.77 6.16
CA LEU A 66 10.37 3.14 6.32
C LEU A 66 10.03 3.47 7.78
N ASN A 67 10.61 2.76 8.75
CA ASN A 67 10.44 3.04 10.17
C ASN A 67 11.12 4.35 10.56
N ASN A 68 12.34 4.62 10.06
CA ASN A 68 13.03 5.88 10.28
C ASN A 68 12.24 7.06 9.72
N PHE A 69 11.64 6.89 8.55
CA PHE A 69 10.75 7.90 7.96
C PHE A 69 9.48 8.11 8.81
N SER A 70 8.83 7.04 9.25
CA SER A 70 7.67 7.13 10.15
C SER A 70 8.01 7.88 11.44
N ASN A 71 9.11 7.51 12.10
CA ASN A 71 9.59 8.16 13.32
C ASN A 71 9.89 9.66 13.10
N LEU A 72 10.42 10.02 11.93
CA LEU A 72 10.66 11.42 11.58
C LEU A 72 9.34 12.22 11.49
N LEU A 73 8.32 11.63 10.90
CA LEU A 73 6.99 12.25 10.77
C LEU A 73 6.32 12.38 12.15
N GLU A 74 6.36 11.32 12.97
CA GLU A 74 5.78 11.33 14.32
C GLU A 74 6.45 12.35 15.24
N LYS A 75 7.78 12.52 15.16
CA LYS A 75 8.51 13.58 15.88
C LYS A 75 8.08 14.99 15.47
N ARG A 76 7.46 15.15 14.32
CA ARG A 76 6.85 16.41 13.86
C ARG A 76 5.36 16.53 14.19
N GLY A 77 4.82 15.63 15.00
CA GLY A 77 3.42 15.63 15.39
C GLY A 77 2.46 15.08 14.33
N ILE A 78 2.97 14.42 13.30
CA ILE A 78 2.15 13.80 12.26
C ILE A 78 1.79 12.38 12.70
N LYS A 79 0.51 12.05 12.69
CA LYS A 79 0.05 10.68 12.95
C LYS A 79 0.42 9.78 11.77
N VAL A 80 0.99 8.61 12.05
CA VAL A 80 1.36 7.63 11.03
C VAL A 80 0.58 6.35 11.22
N ASP A 81 -0.15 5.92 10.20
CA ASP A 81 -0.73 4.59 10.12
C ASP A 81 0.08 3.70 9.18
N ARG A 82 0.01 2.38 9.41
CA ARG A 82 0.74 1.39 8.64
C ARG A 82 -0.23 0.33 8.09
N PRO A 83 -0.05 -0.13 6.83
CA PRO A 83 -0.87 -1.20 6.28
C PRO A 83 -0.66 -2.52 7.03
N THR A 84 -1.61 -3.42 6.86
CA THR A 84 -1.50 -4.83 7.28
C THR A 84 -1.06 -5.65 6.07
N PRO A 85 0.17 -6.18 6.04
CA PRO A 85 0.64 -6.99 4.94
C PRO A 85 -0.22 -8.24 4.73
N LEU A 86 -0.39 -8.63 3.49
CA LEU A 86 -0.96 -9.92 3.10
C LEU A 86 0.16 -10.96 2.93
N ASP A 87 -0.19 -12.21 2.73
CA ASP A 87 0.76 -13.21 2.20
C ASP A 87 0.90 -13.01 0.69
N PHE A 88 1.89 -12.21 0.30
CA PHE A 88 2.13 -11.86 -1.10
C PHE A 88 2.71 -13.01 -1.93
N ASN A 89 3.16 -14.10 -1.27
CA ASN A 89 3.68 -15.29 -1.95
C ASN A 89 2.56 -16.28 -2.35
N GLN A 90 1.31 -15.85 -2.29
CA GLN A 90 0.17 -16.65 -2.73
C GLN A 90 -0.30 -16.21 -4.10
N PRO A 91 -0.75 -17.17 -4.94
CA PRO A 91 -1.39 -16.84 -6.20
C PRO A 91 -2.64 -16.00 -5.99
N THR A 92 -2.87 -15.09 -6.93
CA THR A 92 -4.10 -14.31 -6.98
C THR A 92 -4.72 -14.38 -8.37
N SER A 93 -6.04 -14.27 -8.47
CA SER A 93 -6.74 -14.41 -9.73
C SER A 93 -8.03 -13.61 -9.77
N THR A 94 -8.44 -13.32 -10.98
CA THR A 94 -9.79 -12.91 -11.36
C THR A 94 -10.36 -13.95 -12.32
N PRO A 95 -11.61 -13.84 -12.78
CA PRO A 95 -12.13 -14.71 -13.84
C PRO A 95 -11.30 -14.68 -15.14
N ASP A 96 -10.59 -13.59 -15.41
CA ASP A 96 -9.92 -13.33 -16.69
C ASP A 96 -8.42 -13.64 -16.68
N TRP A 97 -7.79 -13.69 -15.49
CA TRP A 97 -6.34 -13.90 -15.38
C TRP A 97 -5.92 -14.42 -14.00
N LYS A 98 -4.69 -14.95 -13.95
CA LYS A 98 -4.00 -15.39 -12.75
C LYS A 98 -2.59 -14.78 -12.69
N ALA A 99 -2.12 -14.49 -11.46
CA ALA A 99 -0.73 -14.17 -11.15
C ALA A 99 -0.24 -15.13 -10.05
N GLU A 100 1.00 -15.62 -10.18
CA GLU A 100 1.54 -16.62 -9.25
C GLU A 100 1.96 -16.01 -7.90
N THR A 101 2.27 -14.71 -7.88
CA THR A 101 2.54 -13.95 -6.66
C THR A 101 1.92 -12.58 -6.74
N MET A 102 1.66 -11.97 -5.59
CA MET A 102 1.46 -10.54 -5.47
C MET A 102 2.80 -9.82 -5.28
N PHE A 103 2.81 -8.51 -5.11
CA PHE A 103 4.02 -7.70 -5.00
C PHE A 103 4.32 -7.26 -3.57
N GLY A 104 3.47 -6.45 -2.95
CA GLY A 104 3.72 -5.87 -1.63
C GLY A 104 2.78 -4.73 -1.27
N CYS A 105 3.12 -3.96 -0.24
CA CYS A 105 2.33 -2.82 0.23
C CYS A 105 3.18 -1.61 0.64
N MET A 106 4.27 -1.35 -0.09
CA MET A 106 5.15 -0.21 0.22
C MET A 106 4.60 1.14 -0.25
N PRO A 107 4.03 1.29 -1.47
CA PRO A 107 3.60 2.59 -1.99
C PRO A 107 2.07 2.80 -1.87
N PRO A 108 1.55 3.30 -0.74
CA PRO A 108 0.10 3.51 -0.57
C PRO A 108 -0.51 4.42 -1.64
N ARG A 109 0.22 5.45 -2.09
CA ARG A 109 -0.24 6.41 -3.10
C ARG A 109 -0.58 5.80 -4.45
N ASP A 110 -0.06 4.61 -4.75
CA ASP A 110 -0.29 3.94 -6.04
C ASP A 110 -1.69 3.30 -6.10
N VAL A 111 -2.25 2.95 -4.96
CA VAL A 111 -3.53 2.23 -4.84
C VAL A 111 -4.58 2.98 -4.01
N LEU A 112 -4.22 4.11 -3.43
CA LEU A 112 -5.12 4.99 -2.70
C LEU A 112 -5.03 6.41 -3.24
N LEU A 113 -6.15 6.96 -3.66
CA LEU A 113 -6.29 8.37 -4.05
C LEU A 113 -7.14 9.09 -3.00
N THR A 114 -6.58 10.11 -2.36
CA THR A 114 -7.32 10.95 -1.42
C THR A 114 -7.81 12.22 -2.11
N VAL A 115 -9.12 12.46 -2.05
CA VAL A 115 -9.75 13.66 -2.63
C VAL A 115 -10.71 14.24 -1.61
N GLY A 116 -10.39 15.42 -1.10
CA GLY A 116 -11.20 16.07 -0.07
C GLY A 116 -11.33 15.20 1.17
N ASN A 117 -12.50 14.66 1.42
CA ASN A 117 -12.80 13.82 2.58
C ASN A 117 -13.04 12.34 2.23
N GLU A 118 -12.58 11.91 1.07
CA GLU A 118 -12.75 10.55 0.56
C GLU A 118 -11.41 9.90 0.24
N ILE A 119 -11.33 8.59 0.41
CA ILE A 119 -10.25 7.75 -0.07
C ILE A 119 -10.83 6.81 -1.11
N LEU A 120 -10.30 6.88 -2.32
CA LEU A 120 -10.66 5.99 -3.42
C LEU A 120 -9.62 4.88 -3.51
N GLU A 121 -10.08 3.63 -3.45
CA GLU A 121 -9.25 2.46 -3.76
C GLU A 121 -9.11 2.34 -5.27
N ALA A 122 -7.88 2.20 -5.75
CA ALA A 122 -7.56 2.03 -7.15
C ALA A 122 -6.80 0.73 -7.38
N THR A 123 -7.00 0.12 -8.53
CA THR A 123 -6.21 -1.02 -8.96
C THR A 123 -5.00 -0.57 -9.77
N MET A 124 -3.89 -1.29 -9.64
CA MET A 124 -2.73 -1.10 -10.50
C MET A 124 -2.89 -1.84 -11.83
N SER A 125 -2.18 -1.38 -12.85
CA SER A 125 -2.17 -2.03 -14.18
C SER A 125 -1.47 -3.38 -14.20
N TYR A 126 -0.62 -3.68 -13.22
CA TYR A 126 0.05 -4.97 -13.07
C TYR A 126 -0.86 -5.95 -12.34
N ARG A 127 -0.98 -7.18 -12.82
CA ARG A 127 -1.81 -8.23 -12.21
C ARG A 127 -1.37 -8.54 -10.77
N CYS A 128 -0.06 -8.65 -10.55
CA CYS A 128 0.52 -8.88 -9.23
C CYS A 128 0.23 -7.76 -8.20
N ARG A 129 -0.14 -6.57 -8.66
CA ARG A 129 -0.45 -5.41 -7.82
C ARG A 129 -1.95 -5.08 -7.76
N TRP A 130 -2.78 -5.83 -8.44
CA TRP A 130 -4.21 -5.53 -8.58
C TRP A 130 -4.94 -5.41 -7.25
N PHE A 131 -4.61 -6.25 -6.28
CA PHE A 131 -5.26 -6.32 -4.98
C PHE A 131 -4.45 -5.69 -3.84
N GLU A 132 -3.42 -4.90 -4.10
CA GLU A 132 -2.61 -4.26 -3.05
C GLU A 132 -3.44 -3.35 -2.12
N TYR A 133 -4.49 -2.72 -2.60
CA TYR A 133 -5.38 -1.88 -1.80
C TYR A 133 -5.98 -2.63 -0.60
N LEU A 134 -6.11 -3.95 -0.65
CA LEU A 134 -6.62 -4.76 0.47
C LEU A 134 -5.77 -4.64 1.73
N CYS A 135 -4.47 -4.38 1.59
CA CYS A 135 -3.55 -4.18 2.72
C CYS A 135 -3.89 -2.93 3.54
N TYR A 136 -4.56 -1.96 2.91
CA TYR A 136 -4.88 -0.67 3.50
C TYR A 136 -6.30 -0.60 4.08
N ARG A 137 -7.16 -1.56 3.74
CA ARG A 137 -8.54 -1.62 4.24
C ARG A 137 -8.67 -1.63 5.77
N PRO A 138 -7.81 -2.34 6.55
CA PRO A 138 -7.87 -2.26 8.01
C PRO A 138 -7.70 -0.84 8.53
N VAL A 139 -6.82 -0.05 7.91
CA VAL A 139 -6.63 1.37 8.24
C VAL A 139 -7.85 2.19 7.81
N SER A 140 -8.27 2.06 6.54
CA SER A 140 -9.41 2.81 5.98
C SER A 140 -10.70 2.56 6.77
N TYR A 141 -11.00 1.31 7.11
CA TYR A 141 -12.20 0.95 7.87
C TYR A 141 -12.18 1.42 9.31
N THR A 142 -11.02 1.49 9.94
CA THR A 142 -10.89 2.09 11.28
C THR A 142 -11.32 3.55 11.26
N HIS A 143 -11.02 4.27 10.18
CA HIS A 143 -11.40 5.66 10.02
C HIS A 143 -12.86 5.84 9.59
N LEU A 144 -13.41 4.92 8.79
CA LEU A 144 -14.81 4.94 8.35
C LEU A 144 -15.77 4.55 9.48
N ARG A 145 -15.45 3.54 10.31
CA ARG A 145 -16.28 3.11 11.45
C ARG A 145 -16.45 4.16 12.54
N ALA A 146 -15.53 5.10 12.66
CA ALA A 146 -15.71 6.26 13.54
C ALA A 146 -16.91 7.14 13.12
N HIS A 147 -17.43 6.98 11.91
CA HIS A 147 -18.64 7.65 11.41
C HIS A 147 -19.94 6.88 11.64
N GLU A 148 -19.90 5.54 11.74
CA GLU A 148 -21.11 4.72 11.86
C GLU A 148 -21.62 4.58 13.30
N THR A 149 -20.80 4.86 14.31
CA THR A 149 -21.20 4.75 15.74
C THR A 149 -22.00 5.94 16.26
N CYS A 150 -22.36 6.91 15.41
CA CYS A 150 -23.15 8.08 15.79
C CYS A 150 -24.63 8.03 15.34
N HIS A 151 -25.13 6.88 14.92
CA HIS A 151 -26.55 6.66 14.57
C HIS A 151 -27.13 5.51 15.38
N ASN A 152 -27.34 5.79 16.69
CA ASN A 152 -28.39 5.15 17.52
C ASN A 152 -28.85 6.12 18.60
#